data_a0f0d63f5ad3f501f36f71824737913a
#
_entry.id   a0f0d63f5ad3f501f36f71824737913a
#
_cell.length_a   1.000
_cell.length_b   1.000
_cell.length_c   1.000
_cell.angle_alpha   90.00
_cell.angle_beta   90.00
_cell.angle_gamma   90.00
#
_symmetry.space_group_name_H-M   'P 1'
#
loop_
_entity.id
_entity.type
_entity.pdbx_description
1 polymer ?
#
loop_
_entity_poly.entity_id
_entity_poly.type
_entity_poly.pdbx_seq_one_letter_code
_entity_poly.pdbx_strand_id
1 'polypeptide(L)'
;YATKTGGDWSEIALATYKRLPEVAKASDIHQMMINVCLDKEEISYSRIAARLEQASLRKNMERLLGVGDRNSFKDIYFAMLDKGVWDKATMPAYNPLWESWYEEIYPNRLEYWQIVQWGDKYAIRKEGVPVETPHIGCMGIGLGLHGDTQDAFDLAKALVEGKVNLPTPALNGIRNGDFDTISCCIITGGDTVDSIGVAEHIAYKMTAKKAGIGIEFDTRSKGSPVKGGVVDHLGKHSIYATLDKAVKMFTQVSRGGSATMTFKCIDPEVESIVMWKTQRVDIETRLDKMDYSFAYNDAFLQAVVNNEDWYLFDLVEAPEVHEAFYVLKATEYNEVVSQAIDAGKKFKKLKARDLLKSVLIARNETGRVYSINVTRVNEHTAFTD
;
A
#
# COMPACT_ATOMS: atom_id res chain seq x y z
N TYR A 1 18.61 15.45 26.79
CA TYR A 1 17.30 15.21 26.14
C TYR A 1 16.16 15.33 27.13
N ALA A 2 16.20 14.62 28.25
CA ALA A 2 15.13 14.57 29.25
C ALA A 2 14.75 15.95 29.78
N THR A 3 15.70 16.76 30.16
CA THR A 3 15.48 18.11 30.74
C THR A 3 14.66 19.03 29.83
N LYS A 4 14.78 18.87 28.49
CA LYS A 4 14.04 19.68 27.49
C LYS A 4 12.66 19.12 27.15
N THR A 5 12.34 17.90 27.62
CA THR A 5 11.08 17.21 27.31
C THR A 5 10.20 17.01 28.54
N GLY A 6 10.69 17.33 29.74
CA GLY A 6 9.95 17.16 31.00
C GLY A 6 10.05 15.76 31.62
N GLY A 7 10.90 14.86 31.07
CA GLY A 7 11.12 13.53 31.65
C GLY A 7 12.27 13.51 32.66
N ASP A 8 12.27 12.55 33.58
CA ASP A 8 13.32 12.32 34.56
C ASP A 8 14.41 11.38 34.01
N TRP A 9 15.60 11.96 33.75
CA TRP A 9 16.75 11.19 33.25
C TRP A 9 17.30 10.19 34.26
N SER A 10 17.18 10.47 35.59
CA SER A 10 17.68 9.61 36.64
C SER A 10 16.84 8.34 36.69
N GLU A 11 15.53 8.47 36.53
CA GLU A 11 14.63 7.33 36.45
C GLU A 11 14.93 6.45 35.26
N ILE A 12 15.14 7.06 34.07
CA ILE A 12 15.51 6.33 32.86
C ILE A 12 16.83 5.57 33.06
N ALA A 13 17.85 6.25 33.61
CA ALA A 13 19.15 5.66 33.82
C ALA A 13 19.09 4.46 34.81
N LEU A 14 18.38 4.62 35.93
CA LEU A 14 18.22 3.57 36.94
C LEU A 14 17.42 2.37 36.39
N ALA A 15 16.32 2.62 35.68
CA ALA A 15 15.50 1.56 35.08
C ALA A 15 16.27 0.81 33.97
N THR A 16 17.07 1.53 33.19
CA THR A 16 17.95 0.95 32.18
C THR A 16 18.99 0.05 32.84
N TYR A 17 19.71 0.55 33.85
CA TYR A 17 20.71 -0.22 34.56
C TYR A 17 20.17 -1.54 35.14
N LYS A 18 18.98 -1.52 35.77
CA LYS A 18 18.32 -2.70 36.33
C LYS A 18 17.95 -3.77 35.31
N ARG A 19 17.81 -3.39 34.03
CA ARG A 19 17.38 -4.30 32.95
C ARG A 19 18.54 -4.81 32.08
N LEU A 20 19.71 -4.24 32.21
CA LEU A 20 20.89 -4.65 31.46
C LEU A 20 21.61 -5.84 32.10
N PRO A 21 22.23 -6.73 31.29
CA PRO A 21 23.14 -7.72 31.78
C PRO A 21 24.43 -7.06 32.33
N GLU A 22 25.24 -7.81 33.12
CA GLU A 22 26.50 -7.32 33.67
C GLU A 22 27.46 -6.75 32.62
N VAL A 23 27.43 -7.33 31.40
CA VAL A 23 28.21 -6.87 30.25
C VAL A 23 27.24 -6.53 29.12
N ALA A 24 27.17 -5.27 28.78
CA ALA A 24 26.30 -4.79 27.70
C ALA A 24 27.09 -3.92 26.70
N LYS A 25 26.77 -4.04 25.42
CA LYS A 25 27.30 -3.15 24.38
C LYS A 25 26.62 -1.78 24.47
N ALA A 26 27.30 -0.74 23.99
CA ALA A 26 26.71 0.60 23.94
C ALA A 26 25.39 0.67 23.16
N SER A 27 25.24 -0.17 22.12
CA SER A 27 23.98 -0.33 21.37
C SER A 27 22.86 -0.87 22.25
N ASP A 28 23.14 -1.84 23.11
CA ASP A 28 22.16 -2.50 23.97
C ASP A 28 21.68 -1.53 25.06
N ILE A 29 22.62 -0.75 25.62
CA ILE A 29 22.30 0.34 26.57
C ILE A 29 21.36 1.36 25.92
N HIS A 30 21.70 1.79 24.71
CA HIS A 30 20.92 2.78 23.96
C HIS A 30 19.50 2.27 23.65
N GLN A 31 19.37 1.03 23.17
CA GLN A 31 18.08 0.42 22.90
C GLN A 31 17.26 0.22 24.19
N MET A 32 17.91 -0.18 25.28
CA MET A 32 17.23 -0.33 26.56
C MET A 32 16.70 1.01 27.10
N MET A 33 17.45 2.11 26.92
CA MET A 33 16.95 3.45 27.26
C MET A 33 15.69 3.83 26.48
N ILE A 34 15.65 3.51 25.19
CA ILE A 34 14.45 3.70 24.34
C ILE A 34 13.28 2.89 24.89
N ASN A 35 13.49 1.59 25.15
CA ASN A 35 12.46 0.71 25.66
C ASN A 35 11.90 1.19 27.00
N VAL A 36 12.77 1.59 27.93
CA VAL A 36 12.37 2.17 29.23
C VAL A 36 11.51 3.43 29.05
N CYS A 37 11.86 4.29 28.09
CA CYS A 37 11.04 5.47 27.80
C CYS A 37 9.67 5.09 27.25
N LEU A 38 9.59 4.12 26.35
CA LEU A 38 8.32 3.69 25.74
C LEU A 38 7.38 3.00 26.74
N ASP A 39 7.93 2.27 27.72
CA ASP A 39 7.14 1.61 28.77
C ASP A 39 6.41 2.59 29.70
N LYS A 40 6.77 3.88 29.68
CA LYS A 40 6.15 4.89 30.55
C LYS A 40 4.79 5.39 30.06
N GLU A 41 4.42 5.13 28.83
CA GLU A 41 3.15 5.57 28.21
C GLU A 41 2.88 7.09 28.29
N GLU A 42 3.90 7.91 28.58
CA GLU A 42 3.82 9.36 28.69
C GLU A 42 4.45 10.04 27.47
N ILE A 43 3.82 11.11 26.97
CA ILE A 43 4.29 11.87 25.81
C ILE A 43 5.72 12.43 26.01
N SER A 44 6.05 12.86 27.22
CA SER A 44 7.39 13.34 27.56
C SER A 44 8.47 12.29 27.33
N TYR A 45 8.22 11.06 27.72
CA TYR A 45 9.15 9.94 27.56
C TYR A 45 9.17 9.42 26.10
N SER A 46 8.03 9.40 25.40
CA SER A 46 7.99 9.10 23.97
C SER A 46 8.86 10.09 23.16
N ARG A 47 8.87 11.36 23.53
CA ARG A 47 9.73 12.38 22.92
C ARG A 47 11.22 12.19 23.26
N ILE A 48 11.55 11.64 24.40
CA ILE A 48 12.93 11.25 24.73
C ILE A 48 13.35 10.08 23.84
N ALA A 49 12.50 9.04 23.72
CA ALA A 49 12.74 7.92 22.82
C ALA A 49 12.97 8.37 21.37
N ALA A 50 12.15 9.30 20.87
CA ALA A 50 12.32 9.90 19.55
C ALA A 50 13.71 10.52 19.35
N ARG A 51 14.20 11.28 20.32
CA ARG A 51 15.54 11.91 20.26
C ARG A 51 16.67 10.90 20.34
N LEU A 52 16.49 9.83 21.11
CA LEU A 52 17.45 8.74 21.16
C LEU A 52 17.52 8.03 19.82
N GLU A 53 16.38 7.72 19.20
CA GLU A 53 16.33 7.10 17.87
C GLU A 53 16.95 7.98 16.79
N GLN A 54 16.63 9.28 16.77
CA GLN A 54 17.30 10.21 15.86
C GLN A 54 18.82 10.26 16.08
N ALA A 55 19.27 10.14 17.33
CA ALA A 55 20.70 10.07 17.63
C ALA A 55 21.35 8.77 17.09
N SER A 56 20.61 7.67 17.00
CA SER A 56 21.07 6.45 16.34
C SER A 56 21.30 6.67 14.86
N LEU A 57 20.33 7.28 14.15
CA LEU A 57 20.47 7.64 12.74
C LEU A 57 21.66 8.56 12.52
N ARG A 58 21.83 9.59 13.35
CA ARG A 58 22.98 10.50 13.29
C ARG A 58 24.33 9.77 13.44
N LYS A 59 24.45 8.85 14.40
CA LYS A 59 25.69 8.07 14.58
C LYS A 59 26.02 7.22 13.38
N ASN A 60 25.02 6.65 12.70
CA ASN A 60 25.23 5.93 11.45
C ASN A 60 25.77 6.86 10.35
N MET A 61 25.22 8.07 10.23
CA MET A 61 25.71 9.10 9.30
C MET A 61 27.16 9.47 9.62
N GLU A 62 27.44 9.85 10.88
CA GLU A 62 28.80 10.22 11.32
C GLU A 62 29.83 9.13 11.01
N ARG A 63 29.47 7.86 11.28
CA ARG A 63 30.35 6.70 11.00
C ARG A 63 30.60 6.46 9.52
N LEU A 64 29.58 6.56 8.67
CA LEU A 64 29.64 6.12 7.27
C LEU A 64 29.87 7.29 6.29
N LEU A 65 29.43 8.48 6.64
CA LEU A 65 29.48 9.65 5.77
C LEU A 65 30.47 10.72 6.28
N GLY A 66 30.87 10.65 7.56
CA GLY A 66 31.71 11.66 8.21
C GLY A 66 30.95 12.94 8.64
N VAL A 67 29.64 12.94 8.49
CA VAL A 67 28.76 14.07 8.86
C VAL A 67 27.52 13.53 9.58
N GLY A 68 26.95 14.37 10.47
CA GLY A 68 25.69 14.10 11.14
C GLY A 68 24.64 15.17 10.83
N ASP A 69 23.43 15.02 11.33
CA ASP A 69 22.32 15.95 11.12
C ASP A 69 22.47 17.34 11.78
N ARG A 70 23.58 17.56 12.48
CA ARG A 70 23.95 18.85 13.13
C ARG A 70 25.03 19.61 12.40
N ASN A 71 25.61 19.04 11.35
CA ASN A 71 26.55 19.72 10.48
C ASN A 71 25.80 20.76 9.61
N SER A 72 26.55 21.66 8.95
CA SER A 72 25.97 22.55 7.94
C SER A 72 25.26 21.73 6.86
N PHE A 73 24.17 22.25 6.30
CA PHE A 73 23.51 21.54 5.20
C PHE A 73 24.42 21.36 3.99
N LYS A 74 25.33 22.31 3.78
CA LYS A 74 26.38 22.22 2.78
C LYS A 74 27.23 20.94 2.93
N ASP A 75 27.75 20.72 4.14
CA ASP A 75 28.60 19.55 4.40
C ASP A 75 27.81 18.26 4.24
N ILE A 76 26.56 18.23 4.73
CA ILE A 76 25.65 17.10 4.57
C ILE A 76 25.40 16.84 3.08
N TYR A 77 25.03 17.86 2.32
CA TYR A 77 24.71 17.75 0.90
C TYR A 77 25.86 17.15 0.09
N PHE A 78 27.08 17.69 0.25
CA PHE A 78 28.25 17.17 -0.46
C PHE A 78 28.63 15.76 0.00
N ALA A 79 28.54 15.47 1.30
CA ALA A 79 28.79 14.10 1.79
C ALA A 79 27.80 13.09 1.21
N MET A 80 26.51 13.44 1.09
CA MET A 80 25.50 12.60 0.47
C MET A 80 25.81 12.28 -1.00
N LEU A 81 26.25 13.28 -1.76
CA LEU A 81 26.63 13.11 -3.17
C LEU A 81 27.92 12.30 -3.32
N ASP A 82 28.96 12.64 -2.55
CA ASP A 82 30.29 12.01 -2.67
C ASP A 82 30.31 10.54 -2.22
N LYS A 83 29.46 10.23 -1.25
CA LYS A 83 29.28 8.84 -0.79
C LYS A 83 28.25 8.04 -1.62
N GLY A 84 27.63 8.65 -2.63
CA GLY A 84 26.65 8.02 -3.51
C GLY A 84 25.36 7.63 -2.78
N VAL A 85 24.99 8.39 -1.74
CA VAL A 85 23.70 8.25 -1.07
C VAL A 85 22.63 8.98 -1.89
N TRP A 86 22.92 10.17 -2.35
CA TRP A 86 22.10 10.91 -3.31
C TRP A 86 22.72 10.86 -4.70
N ASP A 87 21.87 10.80 -5.72
CA ASP A 87 22.32 10.73 -7.10
C ASP A 87 22.65 12.14 -7.64
N LYS A 88 23.89 12.29 -8.16
CA LYS A 88 24.38 13.55 -8.71
C LYS A 88 23.60 14.04 -9.93
N ALA A 89 22.98 13.13 -10.67
CA ALA A 89 22.19 13.50 -11.84
C ALA A 89 20.80 14.08 -11.46
N THR A 90 20.31 13.72 -10.30
CA THR A 90 18.99 14.16 -9.79
C THR A 90 19.07 15.46 -8.98
N MET A 91 20.16 15.64 -8.24
CA MET A 91 20.32 16.76 -7.34
C MET A 91 20.76 18.04 -8.08
N PRO A 92 20.14 19.21 -7.81
CA PRO A 92 20.54 20.50 -8.39
C PRO A 92 21.92 20.94 -7.84
N ALA A 93 22.55 21.93 -8.49
CA ALA A 93 23.76 22.54 -7.96
C ALA A 93 23.49 23.22 -6.60
N TYR A 94 24.43 23.05 -5.66
CA TYR A 94 24.27 23.59 -4.31
C TYR A 94 23.98 25.11 -4.28
N ASN A 95 22.94 25.49 -3.54
CA ASN A 95 22.59 26.89 -3.29
C ASN A 95 22.74 27.20 -1.78
N PRO A 96 23.50 28.25 -1.38
CA PRO A 96 23.65 28.63 0.02
C PRO A 96 22.33 28.95 0.76
N LEU A 97 21.26 29.29 0.04
CA LEU A 97 19.94 29.52 0.60
C LEU A 97 19.40 28.28 1.37
N TRP A 98 19.81 27.09 0.96
CA TRP A 98 19.34 25.84 1.60
C TRP A 98 19.80 25.66 3.05
N GLU A 99 20.84 26.40 3.49
CA GLU A 99 21.19 26.45 4.91
C GLU A 99 20.04 27.01 5.74
N SER A 100 19.47 28.14 5.31
CA SER A 100 18.34 28.76 6.03
C SER A 100 17.09 27.86 5.98
N TRP A 101 16.85 27.15 4.88
CA TRP A 101 15.76 26.19 4.78
C TRP A 101 15.93 25.02 5.76
N TYR A 102 17.13 24.49 5.85
CA TYR A 102 17.42 23.39 6.77
C TYR A 102 17.33 23.85 8.24
N GLU A 103 17.85 25.03 8.56
CA GLU A 103 17.73 25.61 9.89
C GLU A 103 16.28 25.86 10.31
N GLU A 104 15.39 26.19 9.39
CA GLU A 104 13.96 26.34 9.66
C GLU A 104 13.26 24.99 9.89
N ILE A 105 13.59 23.96 9.12
CA ILE A 105 12.95 22.63 9.21
C ILE A 105 13.49 21.82 10.40
N TYR A 106 14.78 21.87 10.67
CA TYR A 106 15.47 21.02 11.64
C TYR A 106 14.92 21.08 13.07
N PRO A 107 14.43 22.22 13.60
CA PRO A 107 13.84 22.29 14.93
C PRO A 107 12.51 21.54 15.07
N ASN A 108 11.83 21.18 13.97
CA ASN A 108 10.57 20.46 14.01
C ASN A 108 10.74 19.12 14.72
N ARG A 109 9.90 18.90 15.72
CA ARG A 109 9.96 17.70 16.56
C ARG A 109 9.11 16.62 15.93
N LEU A 110 9.76 15.50 15.63
CA LEU A 110 9.10 14.29 15.17
C LEU A 110 8.79 13.37 16.35
N GLU A 111 7.70 12.64 16.26
CA GLU A 111 7.33 11.60 17.20
C GLU A 111 8.17 10.33 16.97
N TYR A 112 8.32 9.50 17.99
CA TYR A 112 9.15 8.28 17.94
C TYR A 112 8.81 7.38 16.75
N TRP A 113 7.52 7.10 16.53
CA TRP A 113 7.08 6.24 15.45
C TRP A 113 7.41 6.80 14.04
N GLN A 114 7.44 8.13 13.89
CA GLN A 114 7.83 8.76 12.62
C GLN A 114 9.30 8.52 12.30
N ILE A 115 10.17 8.63 13.30
CA ILE A 115 11.61 8.42 13.12
C ILE A 115 11.92 6.95 12.86
N VAL A 116 11.28 6.02 13.59
CA VAL A 116 11.42 4.58 13.36
C VAL A 116 10.93 4.19 11.97
N GLN A 117 9.74 4.65 11.58
CA GLN A 117 9.21 4.38 10.25
C GLN A 117 10.10 4.95 9.14
N TRP A 118 10.68 6.14 9.36
CA TRP A 118 11.64 6.70 8.44
C TRP A 118 12.88 5.80 8.27
N GLY A 119 13.53 5.44 9.37
CA GLY A 119 14.72 4.59 9.37
C GLY A 119 14.47 3.21 8.75
N ASP A 120 13.30 2.63 9.00
CA ASP A 120 12.95 1.29 8.53
C ASP A 120 12.54 1.26 7.06
N LYS A 121 11.80 2.29 6.60
CA LYS A 121 11.12 2.23 5.29
C LYS A 121 11.61 3.26 4.27
N TYR A 122 12.08 4.44 4.70
CA TYR A 122 12.26 5.57 3.79
C TYR A 122 13.70 6.07 3.69
N ALA A 123 14.50 5.92 4.74
CA ALA A 123 15.89 6.32 4.73
C ALA A 123 16.71 5.48 3.73
N ILE A 124 17.56 6.13 2.97
CA ILE A 124 18.53 5.41 2.12
C ILE A 124 19.52 4.69 3.04
N ARG A 125 19.91 3.48 2.64
CA ARG A 125 20.79 2.62 3.41
C ARG A 125 22.16 2.52 2.77
N LYS A 126 23.20 2.57 3.60
CA LYS A 126 24.56 2.26 3.22
C LYS A 126 25.10 1.17 4.17
N GLU A 127 25.73 0.12 3.63
CA GLU A 127 26.15 -1.04 4.43
C GLU A 127 25.01 -1.64 5.30
N GLY A 128 23.80 -1.64 4.78
CA GLY A 128 22.60 -2.20 5.44
C GLY A 128 21.98 -1.32 6.53
N VAL A 129 22.58 -0.17 6.89
CA VAL A 129 22.04 0.74 7.92
C VAL A 129 21.53 2.04 7.33
N PRO A 130 20.45 2.65 7.91
CA PRO A 130 19.96 3.94 7.46
C PRO A 130 20.96 5.06 7.74
N VAL A 131 21.14 5.94 6.75
CA VAL A 131 22.13 7.04 6.78
C VAL A 131 21.50 8.43 6.58
N GLU A 132 20.22 8.57 6.88
CA GLU A 132 19.51 9.86 6.78
C GLU A 132 18.56 10.02 7.96
N THR A 133 18.53 11.22 8.52
CA THR A 133 17.41 11.62 9.38
C THR A 133 16.23 12.09 8.52
N PRO A 134 14.99 12.10 9.06
CA PRO A 134 13.82 12.57 8.31
C PRO A 134 14.00 13.97 7.70
N HIS A 135 14.57 14.91 8.45
CA HIS A 135 14.79 16.29 7.99
C HIS A 135 15.69 16.36 6.75
N ILE A 136 16.80 15.62 6.77
CA ILE A 136 17.74 15.56 5.65
C ILE A 136 17.08 14.89 4.43
N GLY A 137 16.41 13.76 4.65
CA GLY A 137 15.78 13.05 3.56
C GLY A 137 14.61 13.84 2.93
N CYS A 138 13.81 14.56 3.73
CA CYS A 138 12.76 15.44 3.21
C CYS A 138 13.34 16.60 2.38
N MET A 139 14.46 17.19 2.81
CA MET A 139 15.17 18.17 1.98
C MET A 139 15.62 17.57 0.65
N GLY A 140 16.23 16.38 0.68
CA GLY A 140 16.64 15.68 -0.53
C GLY A 140 15.49 15.33 -1.47
N ILE A 141 14.31 14.98 -0.94
CA ILE A 141 13.11 14.73 -1.74
C ILE A 141 12.61 16.00 -2.40
N GLY A 142 12.50 17.10 -1.65
CA GLY A 142 12.10 18.40 -2.20
C GLY A 142 13.01 18.86 -3.33
N LEU A 143 14.33 18.83 -3.09
CA LEU A 143 15.33 19.20 -4.07
C LEU A 143 15.36 18.29 -5.30
N GLY A 144 15.15 16.99 -5.12
CA GLY A 144 15.13 16.02 -6.21
C GLY A 144 13.88 16.13 -7.10
N LEU A 145 12.75 16.60 -6.55
CA LEU A 145 11.50 16.79 -7.32
C LEU A 145 11.43 18.15 -8.01
N HIS A 146 11.79 19.21 -7.29
CA HIS A 146 11.53 20.58 -7.70
C HIS A 146 12.82 21.37 -8.00
N GLY A 147 14.00 20.76 -7.83
CA GLY A 147 15.26 21.43 -8.05
C GLY A 147 15.50 22.57 -7.06
N ASP A 148 16.17 23.63 -7.50
CA ASP A 148 16.47 24.84 -6.68
C ASP A 148 15.32 25.85 -6.77
N THR A 149 14.16 25.51 -6.20
CA THR A 149 12.95 26.36 -6.21
C THR A 149 12.32 26.44 -4.83
N GLN A 150 11.47 27.44 -4.61
CA GLN A 150 10.69 27.57 -3.37
C GLN A 150 9.79 26.34 -3.13
N ASP A 151 9.26 25.72 -4.18
CA ASP A 151 8.43 24.53 -4.08
C ASP A 151 9.19 23.34 -3.45
N ALA A 152 10.52 23.26 -3.66
CA ALA A 152 11.36 22.26 -3.01
C ALA A 152 11.35 22.41 -1.48
N PHE A 153 11.47 23.66 -1.00
CA PHE A 153 11.40 23.94 0.41
C PHE A 153 10.01 23.70 1.00
N ASP A 154 8.97 24.18 0.32
CA ASP A 154 7.59 24.06 0.78
C ASP A 154 7.17 22.58 0.88
N LEU A 155 7.57 21.74 -0.08
CA LEU A 155 7.37 20.30 0.00
C LEU A 155 8.15 19.68 1.15
N ALA A 156 9.44 19.98 1.29
CA ALA A 156 10.27 19.43 2.37
C ALA A 156 9.69 19.78 3.75
N LYS A 157 9.26 21.01 3.94
CA LYS A 157 8.61 21.50 5.15
C LYS A 157 7.28 20.82 5.42
N ALA A 158 6.43 20.68 4.40
CA ALA A 158 5.13 20.02 4.51
C ALA A 158 5.26 18.52 4.87
N LEU A 159 6.29 17.84 4.34
CA LEU A 159 6.61 16.45 4.68
C LEU A 159 7.07 16.32 6.15
N VAL A 160 7.98 17.18 6.61
CA VAL A 160 8.46 17.15 8.01
C VAL A 160 7.35 17.49 9.00
N GLU A 161 6.50 18.45 8.66
CA GLU A 161 5.35 18.85 9.48
C GLU A 161 4.19 17.84 9.43
N GLY A 162 4.28 16.80 8.60
CA GLY A 162 3.23 15.77 8.44
C GLY A 162 1.96 16.27 7.74
N LYS A 163 2.02 17.40 7.04
CA LYS A 163 0.89 17.96 6.27
C LYS A 163 0.64 17.23 4.96
N VAL A 164 1.70 16.67 4.39
CA VAL A 164 1.70 15.89 3.15
C VAL A 164 2.46 14.60 3.39
N ASN A 165 2.04 13.54 2.74
CA ASN A 165 2.79 12.29 2.68
C ASN A 165 2.89 11.83 1.22
N LEU A 166 4.02 11.25 0.84
CA LEU A 166 4.23 10.69 -0.49
C LEU A 166 4.21 9.15 -0.43
N PRO A 167 3.92 8.49 -1.54
CA PRO A 167 3.98 7.04 -1.60
C PRO A 167 5.41 6.55 -1.33
N THR A 168 5.52 5.35 -0.72
CA THR A 168 6.81 4.77 -0.31
C THR A 168 7.89 4.79 -1.40
N PRO A 169 7.61 4.45 -2.68
CA PRO A 169 8.64 4.53 -3.72
C PRO A 169 9.17 5.94 -3.97
N ALA A 170 8.31 6.95 -3.88
CA ALA A 170 8.73 8.35 -3.99
C ALA A 170 9.63 8.76 -2.82
N LEU A 171 9.22 8.41 -1.57
CA LEU A 171 10.02 8.66 -0.38
C LEU A 171 11.39 7.96 -0.39
N ASN A 172 11.50 6.81 -1.06
CA ASN A 172 12.77 6.06 -1.15
C ASN A 172 13.64 6.49 -2.34
N GLY A 173 13.01 6.75 -3.50
CA GLY A 173 13.66 6.72 -4.79
C GLY A 173 14.11 8.08 -5.31
N ILE A 174 13.35 9.15 -5.09
CA ILE A 174 13.53 10.43 -5.78
C ILE A 174 14.97 10.94 -5.69
N ARG A 175 15.56 10.95 -4.50
CA ARG A 175 16.90 11.52 -4.28
C ARG A 175 18.07 10.57 -4.62
N ASN A 176 17.80 9.33 -4.95
CA ASN A 176 18.82 8.36 -5.37
C ASN A 176 18.73 7.94 -6.84
N GLY A 177 17.91 8.66 -7.64
CA GLY A 177 17.76 8.40 -9.06
C GLY A 177 16.81 7.24 -9.42
N ASP A 178 16.10 6.67 -8.44
CA ASP A 178 15.07 5.67 -8.71
C ASP A 178 13.72 6.38 -8.89
N PHE A 179 13.35 6.63 -10.14
CA PHE A 179 12.12 7.33 -10.51
C PHE A 179 10.89 6.41 -10.62
N ASP A 180 10.98 5.16 -10.23
CA ASP A 180 9.83 4.26 -10.12
C ASP A 180 8.97 4.65 -8.91
N THR A 181 8.33 5.83 -8.98
CA THR A 181 7.60 6.44 -7.85
C THR A 181 6.17 5.93 -7.69
N ILE A 182 5.68 5.08 -8.59
CA ILE A 182 4.33 4.52 -8.55
C ILE A 182 4.24 3.42 -7.49
N SER A 183 3.41 3.66 -6.49
CA SER A 183 3.20 2.72 -5.37
C SER A 183 2.15 1.64 -5.67
N CYS A 184 1.13 1.99 -6.45
CA CYS A 184 0.00 1.12 -6.77
C CYS A 184 -0.44 1.34 -8.21
N CYS A 185 -0.95 0.27 -8.83
CA CYS A 185 -1.57 0.34 -10.15
C CYS A 185 -2.83 -0.51 -10.19
N ILE A 186 -3.71 -0.21 -11.14
CA ILE A 186 -4.89 -1.00 -11.46
C ILE A 186 -4.65 -1.67 -12.80
N ILE A 187 -4.94 -2.96 -12.86
CA ILE A 187 -4.89 -3.77 -14.07
C ILE A 187 -6.30 -4.25 -14.36
N THR A 188 -6.82 -3.90 -15.51
CA THR A 188 -8.09 -4.44 -16.02
C THR A 188 -7.82 -5.38 -17.17
N GLY A 189 -8.49 -6.51 -17.20
CA GLY A 189 -8.39 -7.50 -18.27
C GLY A 189 -9.76 -7.85 -18.82
N GLY A 190 -9.82 -8.06 -20.14
CA GLY A 190 -11.01 -8.53 -20.85
C GLY A 190 -10.95 -10.03 -21.15
N ASP A 191 -11.99 -10.49 -21.85
CA ASP A 191 -12.26 -11.91 -22.13
C ASP A 191 -11.49 -12.45 -23.36
N THR A 192 -10.21 -12.09 -23.49
CA THR A 192 -9.34 -12.62 -24.55
C THR A 192 -8.04 -13.16 -23.98
N VAL A 193 -7.45 -14.15 -24.66
CA VAL A 193 -6.15 -14.72 -24.29
C VAL A 193 -5.08 -13.64 -24.20
N ASP A 194 -5.05 -12.73 -25.17
CA ASP A 194 -4.06 -11.64 -25.21
C ASP A 194 -4.24 -10.70 -24.03
N SER A 195 -5.47 -10.30 -23.70
CA SER A 195 -5.75 -9.40 -22.57
C SER A 195 -5.33 -10.05 -21.24
N ILE A 196 -5.63 -11.32 -21.04
CA ILE A 196 -5.24 -12.08 -19.84
C ILE A 196 -3.71 -12.16 -19.75
N GLY A 197 -3.04 -12.52 -20.85
CA GLY A 197 -1.58 -12.65 -20.90
C GLY A 197 -0.85 -11.32 -20.66
N VAL A 198 -1.35 -10.23 -21.22
CA VAL A 198 -0.80 -8.88 -20.99
C VAL A 198 -0.97 -8.47 -19.53
N ALA A 199 -2.13 -8.71 -18.93
CA ALA A 199 -2.37 -8.38 -17.54
C ALA A 199 -1.46 -9.19 -16.59
N GLU A 200 -1.25 -10.48 -16.86
CA GLU A 200 -0.28 -11.31 -16.14
C GLU A 200 1.14 -10.74 -16.23
N HIS A 201 1.58 -10.39 -17.45
CA HIS A 201 2.91 -9.78 -17.67
C HIS A 201 3.09 -8.45 -16.91
N ILE A 202 2.05 -7.60 -16.90
CA ILE A 202 2.07 -6.36 -16.12
C ILE A 202 2.17 -6.68 -14.62
N ALA A 203 1.43 -7.69 -14.13
CA ALA A 203 1.51 -8.10 -12.73
C ALA A 203 2.93 -8.51 -12.32
N TYR A 204 3.66 -9.23 -13.16
CA TYR A 204 5.08 -9.56 -12.92
C TYR A 204 5.95 -8.31 -12.79
N LYS A 205 5.85 -7.40 -13.77
CA LYS A 205 6.66 -6.17 -13.79
C LYS A 205 6.37 -5.27 -12.60
N MET A 206 5.10 -5.06 -12.28
CA MET A 206 4.72 -4.17 -11.18
C MET A 206 5.09 -4.76 -9.81
N THR A 207 4.99 -6.08 -9.63
CA THR A 207 5.46 -6.75 -8.42
C THR A 207 6.98 -6.60 -8.26
N ALA A 208 7.74 -6.80 -9.33
CA ALA A 208 9.20 -6.61 -9.32
C ALA A 208 9.60 -5.17 -8.95
N LYS A 209 8.78 -4.18 -9.31
CA LYS A 209 8.92 -2.76 -8.96
C LYS A 209 8.33 -2.38 -7.59
N LYS A 210 7.93 -3.34 -6.78
CA LYS A 210 7.35 -3.15 -5.43
C LYS A 210 5.99 -2.44 -5.40
N ALA A 211 5.26 -2.39 -6.51
CA ALA A 211 3.92 -1.83 -6.55
C ALA A 211 2.87 -2.77 -5.96
N GLY A 212 1.88 -2.22 -5.28
CA GLY A 212 0.62 -2.90 -5.00
C GLY A 212 -0.25 -2.94 -6.25
N ILE A 213 -1.03 -4.00 -6.43
CA ILE A 213 -1.79 -4.21 -7.66
C ILE A 213 -3.26 -4.43 -7.33
N GLY A 214 -4.15 -3.60 -7.88
CA GLY A 214 -5.58 -3.89 -8.01
C GLY A 214 -5.83 -4.59 -9.35
N ILE A 215 -6.55 -5.71 -9.33
CA ILE A 215 -6.81 -6.48 -10.54
C ILE A 215 -8.31 -6.69 -10.68
N GLU A 216 -8.84 -6.49 -11.86
CA GLU A 216 -10.20 -6.85 -12.22
C GLU A 216 -10.23 -7.47 -13.61
N PHE A 217 -10.92 -8.61 -13.73
CA PHE A 217 -11.12 -9.30 -14.99
C PHE A 217 -12.60 -9.44 -15.30
N ASP A 218 -13.01 -8.90 -16.44
CA ASP A 218 -14.29 -9.19 -17.05
C ASP A 218 -14.13 -10.35 -18.03
N THR A 219 -14.22 -11.56 -17.50
CA THR A 219 -14.15 -12.79 -18.29
C THR A 219 -15.40 -13.62 -18.13
N ARG A 220 -15.68 -14.44 -19.13
CA ARG A 220 -16.77 -15.42 -19.08
C ARG A 220 -16.56 -16.41 -17.94
N SER A 221 -17.65 -16.99 -17.49
CA SER A 221 -17.68 -17.94 -16.39
C SER A 221 -17.64 -19.40 -16.86
N LYS A 222 -17.54 -20.33 -15.93
CA LYS A 222 -17.58 -21.77 -16.20
C LYS A 222 -18.85 -22.17 -16.93
N GLY A 223 -18.69 -22.95 -18.01
CA GLY A 223 -19.79 -23.41 -18.85
C GLY A 223 -20.21 -22.44 -19.96
N SER A 224 -19.59 -21.25 -20.05
CA SER A 224 -19.84 -20.34 -21.17
C SER A 224 -19.25 -20.87 -22.48
N PRO A 225 -19.91 -20.64 -23.63
CA PRO A 225 -19.45 -21.16 -24.90
C PRO A 225 -18.13 -20.52 -25.35
N VAL A 226 -17.21 -21.35 -25.85
CA VAL A 226 -15.93 -20.95 -26.45
C VAL A 226 -15.85 -21.51 -27.86
N LYS A 227 -15.16 -20.81 -28.77
CA LYS A 227 -15.00 -21.22 -30.17
C LYS A 227 -16.34 -21.51 -30.86
N GLY A 228 -17.31 -20.63 -30.71
CA GLY A 228 -18.63 -20.80 -31.32
C GLY A 228 -19.46 -21.94 -30.72
N GLY A 229 -19.19 -22.30 -29.46
CA GLY A 229 -19.92 -23.34 -28.73
C GLY A 229 -19.34 -24.76 -28.91
N VAL A 230 -18.12 -24.87 -29.47
CA VAL A 230 -17.46 -26.19 -29.63
C VAL A 230 -16.98 -26.74 -28.29
N VAL A 231 -16.57 -25.88 -27.35
CA VAL A 231 -16.14 -26.23 -26.01
C VAL A 231 -16.68 -25.23 -24.99
N ASP A 232 -16.77 -25.67 -23.73
CA ASP A 232 -17.18 -24.84 -22.62
C ASP A 232 -15.96 -24.27 -21.90
N HIS A 233 -16.09 -23.04 -21.39
CA HIS A 233 -15.08 -22.40 -20.58
C HIS A 233 -14.92 -23.13 -19.23
N LEU A 234 -13.68 -23.34 -18.80
CA LEU A 234 -13.37 -24.08 -17.57
C LEU A 234 -13.60 -23.30 -16.28
N GLY A 235 -13.87 -22.00 -16.40
CA GLY A 235 -14.07 -21.09 -15.25
C GLY A 235 -12.86 -20.22 -14.95
N LYS A 236 -13.03 -19.34 -13.98
CA LYS A 236 -12.06 -18.27 -13.63
C LYS A 236 -10.91 -18.76 -12.74
N HIS A 237 -11.03 -19.94 -12.14
CA HIS A 237 -10.04 -20.43 -11.17
C HIS A 237 -8.61 -20.43 -11.73
N SER A 238 -8.39 -20.89 -12.97
CA SER A 238 -7.05 -20.93 -13.57
C SER A 238 -6.43 -19.55 -13.76
N ILE A 239 -7.24 -18.56 -14.16
CA ILE A 239 -6.80 -17.17 -14.29
C ILE A 239 -6.36 -16.62 -12.94
N TYR A 240 -7.19 -16.78 -11.92
CA TYR A 240 -6.90 -16.38 -10.55
C TYR A 240 -5.65 -17.08 -9.99
N ALA A 241 -5.51 -18.40 -10.24
CA ALA A 241 -4.37 -19.19 -9.79
C ALA A 241 -3.04 -18.70 -10.41
N THR A 242 -3.05 -18.36 -11.70
CA THR A 242 -1.88 -17.81 -12.38
C THR A 242 -1.47 -16.48 -11.76
N LEU A 243 -2.42 -15.57 -11.54
CA LEU A 243 -2.16 -14.27 -10.93
C LEU A 243 -1.74 -14.39 -9.46
N ASP A 244 -2.32 -15.30 -8.69
CA ASP A 244 -1.94 -15.58 -7.31
C ASP A 244 -0.46 -16.00 -7.19
N LYS A 245 0.02 -16.79 -8.15
CA LYS A 245 1.44 -17.16 -8.26
C LYS A 245 2.31 -16.00 -8.76
N ALA A 246 1.85 -15.26 -9.78
CA ALA A 246 2.54 -14.14 -10.38
C ALA A 246 2.93 -13.08 -9.36
N VAL A 247 2.01 -12.71 -8.49
CA VAL A 247 2.20 -11.70 -7.44
C VAL A 247 3.30 -12.07 -6.44
N LYS A 248 3.59 -13.35 -6.25
CA LYS A 248 4.63 -13.82 -5.31
C LYS A 248 5.95 -14.17 -5.99
N MET A 249 5.97 -14.40 -7.29
CA MET A 249 7.14 -14.91 -8.03
C MET A 249 8.34 -13.96 -7.94
N PHE A 250 8.11 -12.66 -8.05
CA PHE A 250 9.16 -11.63 -8.05
C PHE A 250 9.18 -10.78 -6.77
N THR A 251 8.71 -11.35 -5.66
CA THR A 251 8.71 -10.69 -4.37
C THR A 251 10.13 -10.33 -3.92
N GLN A 252 10.33 -9.09 -3.51
CA GLN A 252 11.59 -8.62 -2.95
C GLN A 252 11.63 -8.81 -1.42
N VAL A 253 12.83 -9.00 -0.86
CA VAL A 253 13.05 -9.26 0.57
C VAL A 253 12.44 -8.18 1.47
N SER A 254 12.50 -6.90 1.05
CA SER A 254 12.04 -5.77 1.86
C SER A 254 10.54 -5.47 1.75
N ARG A 255 9.88 -5.95 0.67
CA ARG A 255 8.44 -5.75 0.45
C ARG A 255 7.88 -6.92 -0.35
N GLY A 256 6.95 -7.66 0.24
CA GLY A 256 6.22 -8.72 -0.44
C GLY A 256 5.32 -8.17 -1.55
N GLY A 257 5.16 -8.92 -2.63
CA GLY A 257 4.14 -8.64 -3.63
C GLY A 257 2.75 -8.66 -3.00
N SER A 258 1.91 -7.69 -3.36
CA SER A 258 0.53 -7.59 -2.88
C SER A 258 -0.39 -7.26 -4.04
N ALA A 259 -1.46 -8.03 -4.19
CA ALA A 259 -2.52 -7.75 -5.16
C ALA A 259 -3.87 -8.00 -4.53
N THR A 260 -4.87 -7.25 -4.99
CA THR A 260 -6.27 -7.44 -4.65
C THR A 260 -7.05 -7.71 -5.93
N MET A 261 -7.67 -8.89 -6.01
CA MET A 261 -8.54 -9.27 -7.12
C MET A 261 -9.97 -8.83 -6.82
N THR A 262 -10.50 -7.95 -7.64
CA THR A 262 -11.90 -7.51 -7.57
C THR A 262 -12.78 -8.46 -8.36
N PHE A 263 -13.92 -8.85 -7.80
CA PHE A 263 -14.96 -9.66 -8.44
C PHE A 263 -16.35 -9.13 -8.12
N LYS A 264 -17.25 -9.23 -9.08
CA LYS A 264 -18.59 -8.63 -9.01
C LYS A 264 -19.58 -9.56 -8.29
N CYS A 265 -20.51 -9.00 -7.53
CA CYS A 265 -21.59 -9.76 -6.88
C CYS A 265 -22.57 -10.42 -7.88
N ILE A 266 -22.49 -10.07 -9.16
CA ILE A 266 -23.33 -10.62 -10.24
C ILE A 266 -22.67 -11.78 -10.98
N ASP A 267 -21.45 -12.14 -10.62
CA ASP A 267 -20.68 -13.19 -11.28
C ASP A 267 -21.26 -14.57 -10.97
N PRO A 268 -21.52 -15.46 -11.95
CA PRO A 268 -22.00 -16.82 -11.72
C PRO A 268 -21.11 -17.69 -10.82
N GLU A 269 -19.81 -17.38 -10.76
CA GLU A 269 -18.83 -18.10 -9.93
C GLU A 269 -18.57 -17.39 -8.56
N VAL A 270 -19.32 -16.36 -8.21
CA VAL A 270 -19.09 -15.53 -7.02
C VAL A 270 -18.96 -16.34 -5.72
N GLU A 271 -19.81 -17.36 -5.52
CA GLU A 271 -19.74 -18.23 -4.35
C GLU A 271 -18.44 -19.04 -4.30
N SER A 272 -18.00 -19.56 -5.46
CA SER A 272 -16.73 -20.29 -5.57
C SER A 272 -15.53 -19.38 -5.33
N ILE A 273 -15.53 -18.17 -5.90
CA ILE A 273 -14.47 -17.16 -5.73
C ILE A 273 -14.29 -16.82 -4.24
N VAL A 274 -15.37 -16.57 -3.54
CA VAL A 274 -15.33 -16.31 -2.08
C VAL A 274 -14.69 -17.46 -1.31
N MET A 275 -15.00 -18.71 -1.71
CA MET A 275 -14.48 -19.90 -1.04
C MET A 275 -13.00 -20.16 -1.30
N TRP A 276 -12.44 -19.79 -2.48
CA TRP A 276 -11.04 -20.02 -2.80
C TRP A 276 -10.07 -19.36 -1.82
N LYS A 277 -10.48 -18.27 -1.16
CA LYS A 277 -9.68 -17.60 -0.15
C LYS A 277 -9.67 -18.30 1.20
N THR A 278 -10.67 -19.11 1.49
CA THR A 278 -10.88 -19.73 2.81
C THR A 278 -10.15 -21.06 2.96
N GLN A 279 -10.08 -21.56 4.18
CA GLN A 279 -9.57 -22.92 4.47
C GLN A 279 -10.60 -24.03 4.26
N ARG A 280 -11.78 -23.69 3.72
CA ARG A 280 -12.89 -24.64 3.51
C ARG A 280 -12.80 -25.40 2.20
N VAL A 281 -11.83 -25.07 1.36
CA VAL A 281 -11.52 -25.76 0.11
C VAL A 281 -10.19 -26.48 0.22
N ASP A 282 -9.99 -27.47 -0.65
CA ASP A 282 -8.73 -28.20 -0.74
C ASP A 282 -7.55 -27.27 -1.02
N ILE A 283 -6.36 -27.68 -0.58
CA ILE A 283 -5.15 -26.89 -0.72
C ILE A 283 -4.81 -26.54 -2.18
N GLU A 284 -5.17 -27.43 -3.12
CA GLU A 284 -4.96 -27.22 -4.55
C GLU A 284 -5.91 -26.17 -5.15
N THR A 285 -7.11 -26.06 -4.59
CA THR A 285 -8.13 -25.08 -5.00
C THR A 285 -7.92 -23.73 -4.32
N ARG A 286 -7.16 -23.69 -3.20
CA ARG A 286 -6.97 -22.49 -2.41
C ARG A 286 -6.07 -21.48 -3.10
N LEU A 287 -6.51 -20.22 -3.12
CA LEU A 287 -5.78 -19.08 -3.66
C LEU A 287 -5.65 -18.02 -2.55
N ASP A 288 -4.60 -18.12 -1.76
CA ASP A 288 -4.43 -17.37 -0.52
C ASP A 288 -3.37 -16.25 -0.58
N LYS A 289 -2.65 -16.11 -1.69
CA LYS A 289 -1.57 -15.13 -1.82
C LYS A 289 -2.07 -13.74 -2.19
N MET A 290 -3.12 -13.64 -3.00
CA MET A 290 -3.80 -12.38 -3.27
C MET A 290 -4.88 -12.08 -2.23
N ASP A 291 -5.22 -10.82 -2.07
CA ASP A 291 -6.42 -10.39 -1.37
C ASP A 291 -7.60 -10.33 -2.35
N TYR A 292 -8.82 -10.35 -1.85
CA TYR A 292 -10.03 -10.28 -2.66
C TYR A 292 -10.84 -9.04 -2.33
N SER A 293 -11.55 -8.50 -3.32
CA SER A 293 -12.47 -7.37 -3.16
C SER A 293 -13.81 -7.71 -3.80
N PHE A 294 -14.83 -7.79 -2.98
CA PHE A 294 -16.21 -8.02 -3.39
C PHE A 294 -16.85 -6.70 -3.81
N ALA A 295 -17.09 -6.53 -5.12
CA ALA A 295 -17.74 -5.37 -5.68
C ALA A 295 -19.27 -5.57 -5.72
N TYR A 296 -20.00 -4.59 -5.21
CA TYR A 296 -21.45 -4.55 -5.22
C TYR A 296 -21.96 -3.11 -5.44
N ASN A 297 -23.19 -2.98 -5.92
CA ASN A 297 -23.87 -1.71 -6.10
C ASN A 297 -25.02 -1.52 -5.08
N ASP A 298 -25.68 -0.38 -5.12
CA ASP A 298 -26.80 -0.10 -4.20
C ASP A 298 -28.00 -1.01 -4.44
N ALA A 299 -28.22 -1.52 -5.66
CA ALA A 299 -29.29 -2.48 -5.93
C ALA A 299 -29.09 -3.78 -5.15
N PHE A 300 -27.84 -4.28 -5.07
CA PHE A 300 -27.51 -5.44 -4.24
C PHE A 300 -27.83 -5.21 -2.76
N LEU A 301 -27.47 -4.03 -2.22
CA LEU A 301 -27.76 -3.72 -0.82
C LEU A 301 -29.26 -3.64 -0.55
N GLN A 302 -30.05 -3.08 -1.47
CA GLN A 302 -31.50 -3.07 -1.36
C GLN A 302 -32.08 -4.49 -1.34
N ALA A 303 -31.59 -5.37 -2.22
CA ALA A 303 -31.98 -6.78 -2.24
C ALA A 303 -31.58 -7.52 -0.93
N VAL A 304 -30.43 -7.19 -0.34
CA VAL A 304 -30.00 -7.72 0.97
C VAL A 304 -30.95 -7.27 2.08
N VAL A 305 -31.30 -5.98 2.14
CA VAL A 305 -32.22 -5.42 3.17
C VAL A 305 -33.59 -6.08 3.07
N ASN A 306 -34.12 -6.20 1.86
CA ASN A 306 -35.44 -6.74 1.59
C ASN A 306 -35.49 -8.28 1.58
N ASN A 307 -34.33 -8.97 1.67
CA ASN A 307 -34.20 -10.43 1.55
C ASN A 307 -34.69 -10.98 0.22
N GLU A 308 -34.42 -10.26 -0.86
CA GLU A 308 -34.82 -10.59 -2.21
C GLU A 308 -33.86 -11.60 -2.87
N ASP A 309 -34.30 -12.14 -4.00
CA ASP A 309 -33.46 -12.93 -4.88
C ASP A 309 -32.45 -12.03 -5.60
N TRP A 310 -31.26 -12.54 -5.82
CA TRP A 310 -30.20 -11.88 -6.57
C TRP A 310 -29.82 -12.73 -7.79
N TYR A 311 -29.64 -12.09 -8.93
CA TYR A 311 -29.46 -12.73 -10.21
C TYR A 311 -28.00 -12.61 -10.64
N LEU A 312 -27.41 -13.73 -11.04
CA LEU A 312 -26.03 -13.85 -11.50
C LEU A 312 -26.03 -14.13 -12.99
N PHE A 313 -25.35 -13.30 -13.77
CA PHE A 313 -25.31 -13.40 -15.21
C PHE A 313 -23.88 -13.61 -15.70
N ASP A 314 -23.74 -14.48 -16.71
CA ASP A 314 -22.49 -14.58 -17.43
C ASP A 314 -22.28 -13.37 -18.34
N LEU A 315 -21.01 -12.94 -18.50
CA LEU A 315 -20.66 -11.78 -19.32
C LEU A 315 -21.12 -11.90 -20.77
N VAL A 316 -21.01 -13.11 -21.35
CA VAL A 316 -21.36 -13.37 -22.76
C VAL A 316 -22.88 -13.46 -22.92
N GLU A 317 -23.59 -13.97 -21.92
CA GLU A 317 -25.04 -14.13 -21.94
C GLU A 317 -25.77 -12.77 -21.81
N ALA A 318 -25.31 -11.92 -20.87
CA ALA A 318 -25.94 -10.63 -20.62
C ALA A 318 -24.89 -9.51 -20.40
N PRO A 319 -24.15 -9.11 -21.43
CA PRO A 319 -23.15 -8.06 -21.33
C PRO A 319 -23.74 -6.74 -20.86
N GLU A 320 -24.98 -6.43 -21.21
CA GLU A 320 -25.71 -5.23 -20.79
C GLU A 320 -25.86 -5.12 -19.25
N VAL A 321 -25.99 -6.25 -18.55
CA VAL A 321 -26.06 -6.26 -17.07
C VAL A 321 -24.69 -5.94 -16.46
N HIS A 322 -23.61 -6.44 -17.08
CA HIS A 322 -22.24 -6.15 -16.65
C HIS A 322 -21.85 -4.69 -16.90
N GLU A 323 -22.25 -4.13 -18.02
CA GLU A 323 -22.04 -2.70 -18.34
C GLU A 323 -22.82 -1.80 -17.37
N ALA A 324 -24.10 -2.12 -17.12
CA ALA A 324 -24.96 -1.38 -16.20
C ALA A 324 -24.47 -1.40 -14.75
N PHE A 325 -23.73 -2.44 -14.34
CA PHE A 325 -23.34 -2.69 -12.96
C PHE A 325 -22.57 -1.52 -12.32
N TYR A 326 -21.69 -0.87 -13.08
CA TYR A 326 -20.86 0.23 -12.59
C TYR A 326 -21.51 1.60 -12.75
N VAL A 327 -22.30 1.80 -13.79
CA VAL A 327 -22.69 3.15 -14.22
C VAL A 327 -24.11 3.55 -13.83
N LEU A 328 -25.01 2.60 -13.61
CA LEU A 328 -26.41 2.89 -13.34
C LEU A 328 -26.75 2.94 -11.86
N LYS A 329 -27.73 3.78 -11.52
CA LYS A 329 -28.36 3.78 -10.19
C LYS A 329 -29.18 2.51 -9.98
N ALA A 330 -29.49 2.19 -8.73
CA ALA A 330 -30.17 0.95 -8.36
C ALA A 330 -31.44 0.67 -9.14
N THR A 331 -32.30 1.70 -9.35
CA THR A 331 -33.58 1.55 -10.07
C THR A 331 -33.35 1.18 -11.54
N GLU A 332 -32.47 1.93 -12.22
CA GLU A 332 -32.16 1.74 -13.62
C GLU A 332 -31.43 0.40 -13.85
N TYR A 333 -30.55 0.01 -12.92
CA TYR A 333 -29.90 -1.30 -12.94
C TYR A 333 -30.91 -2.44 -12.84
N ASN A 334 -31.89 -2.34 -11.92
CA ASN A 334 -32.95 -3.35 -11.77
C ASN A 334 -33.84 -3.45 -13.01
N GLU A 335 -34.08 -2.36 -13.73
CA GLU A 335 -34.78 -2.38 -15.02
C GLU A 335 -34.00 -3.18 -16.08
N VAL A 336 -32.70 -2.98 -16.19
CA VAL A 336 -31.84 -3.75 -17.09
C VAL A 336 -31.85 -5.25 -16.75
N VAL A 337 -31.76 -5.58 -15.46
CA VAL A 337 -31.88 -6.98 -14.99
C VAL A 337 -33.25 -7.59 -15.35
N SER A 338 -34.35 -6.87 -15.14
CA SER A 338 -35.68 -7.33 -15.52
C SER A 338 -35.80 -7.57 -17.02
N GLN A 339 -35.30 -6.65 -17.84
CA GLN A 339 -35.30 -6.79 -19.30
C GLN A 339 -34.47 -8.02 -19.76
N ALA A 340 -33.33 -8.27 -19.15
CA ALA A 340 -32.52 -9.46 -19.45
C ALA A 340 -33.27 -10.77 -19.10
N ILE A 341 -33.99 -10.80 -17.97
CA ILE A 341 -34.82 -11.95 -17.57
C ILE A 341 -35.98 -12.15 -18.55
N ASP A 342 -36.71 -11.07 -18.89
CA ASP A 342 -37.83 -11.11 -19.83
C ASP A 342 -37.43 -11.51 -21.25
N ALA A 343 -36.19 -11.16 -21.65
CA ALA A 343 -35.57 -11.60 -22.90
C ALA A 343 -35.11 -13.09 -22.87
N GLY A 344 -35.31 -13.80 -21.78
CA GLY A 344 -34.98 -15.21 -21.66
C GLY A 344 -33.48 -15.49 -21.49
N LYS A 345 -32.67 -14.50 -21.09
CA LYS A 345 -31.25 -14.69 -20.78
C LYS A 345 -31.05 -15.70 -19.66
N LYS A 346 -30.02 -16.54 -19.78
CA LYS A 346 -29.69 -17.52 -18.74
C LYS A 346 -29.07 -16.84 -17.53
N PHE A 347 -29.53 -17.19 -16.34
CA PHE A 347 -29.00 -16.72 -15.07
C PHE A 347 -28.98 -17.82 -14.01
N LYS A 348 -28.16 -17.61 -12.98
CA LYS A 348 -28.22 -18.33 -11.71
C LYS A 348 -28.88 -17.40 -10.67
N LYS A 349 -29.60 -17.97 -9.72
CA LYS A 349 -30.32 -17.21 -8.70
C LYS A 349 -29.95 -17.70 -7.31
N LEU A 350 -29.76 -16.76 -6.38
CA LEU A 350 -29.54 -17.01 -4.95
C LEU A 350 -30.14 -15.86 -4.11
N LYS A 351 -30.20 -16.03 -2.79
CA LYS A 351 -30.60 -14.93 -1.90
C LYS A 351 -29.46 -13.96 -1.70
N ALA A 352 -29.71 -12.68 -1.94
CA ALA A 352 -28.71 -11.61 -1.76
C ALA A 352 -28.11 -11.62 -0.35
N ARG A 353 -28.94 -11.85 0.68
CA ARG A 353 -28.52 -11.93 2.08
C ARG A 353 -27.59 -13.11 2.36
N ASP A 354 -27.82 -14.27 1.74
CA ASP A 354 -26.98 -15.44 1.92
C ASP A 354 -25.61 -15.24 1.25
N LEU A 355 -25.57 -14.60 0.09
CA LEU A 355 -24.32 -14.22 -0.56
C LEU A 355 -23.50 -13.26 0.33
N LEU A 356 -24.11 -12.19 0.80
CA LEU A 356 -23.42 -11.25 1.68
C LEU A 356 -22.92 -11.93 2.96
N LYS A 357 -23.71 -12.82 3.55
CA LYS A 357 -23.31 -13.61 4.72
C LYS A 357 -22.07 -14.46 4.44
N SER A 358 -22.00 -15.12 3.28
CA SER A 358 -20.84 -15.92 2.86
C SER A 358 -19.58 -15.05 2.74
N VAL A 359 -19.69 -13.87 2.14
CA VAL A 359 -18.61 -12.89 2.03
C VAL A 359 -18.13 -12.42 3.40
N LEU A 360 -19.04 -12.08 4.30
CA LEU A 360 -18.72 -11.62 5.66
C LEU A 360 -18.04 -12.73 6.49
N ILE A 361 -18.47 -13.97 6.34
CA ILE A 361 -17.82 -15.12 6.98
C ILE A 361 -16.40 -15.29 6.46
N ALA A 362 -16.19 -15.29 5.15
CA ALA A 362 -14.85 -15.39 4.54
C ALA A 362 -13.95 -14.22 4.98
N ARG A 363 -14.49 -13.01 5.06
CA ARG A 363 -13.80 -11.83 5.60
C ARG A 363 -13.39 -12.02 7.05
N ASN A 364 -14.28 -12.50 7.90
CA ASN A 364 -13.99 -12.73 9.31
C ASN A 364 -12.91 -13.81 9.52
N GLU A 365 -12.95 -14.88 8.71
CA GLU A 365 -11.98 -15.96 8.79
C GLU A 365 -10.59 -15.57 8.30
N THR A 366 -10.50 -14.73 7.29
CA THR A 366 -9.25 -14.45 6.59
C THR A 366 -8.69 -13.04 6.86
N GLY A 367 -9.54 -12.08 7.23
CA GLY A 367 -9.21 -10.66 7.30
C GLY A 367 -8.90 -10.01 5.94
N ARG A 368 -9.03 -10.74 4.81
CA ARG A 368 -8.50 -10.37 3.49
C ARG A 368 -9.52 -10.43 2.37
N VAL A 369 -10.79 -10.26 2.68
CA VAL A 369 -11.86 -10.03 1.72
C VAL A 369 -12.40 -8.64 1.96
N TYR A 370 -12.06 -7.72 1.08
CA TYR A 370 -12.54 -6.33 1.12
C TYR A 370 -13.93 -6.23 0.49
N SER A 371 -14.57 -5.10 0.67
CA SER A 371 -15.86 -4.81 0.03
C SER A 371 -15.83 -3.41 -0.55
N ILE A 372 -16.34 -3.25 -1.77
CA ILE A 372 -16.41 -1.98 -2.47
C ILE A 372 -17.83 -1.74 -3.00
N ASN A 373 -18.44 -0.64 -2.58
CA ASN A 373 -19.71 -0.18 -3.15
C ASN A 373 -19.41 0.72 -4.36
N VAL A 374 -19.60 0.18 -5.55
CA VAL A 374 -19.24 0.88 -6.80
C VAL A 374 -20.12 2.12 -7.03
N THR A 375 -21.39 2.09 -6.62
CA THR A 375 -22.27 3.26 -6.71
C THR A 375 -21.71 4.43 -5.90
N ARG A 376 -21.28 4.16 -4.65
CA ARG A 376 -20.74 5.20 -3.76
C ARG A 376 -19.38 5.70 -4.20
N VAL A 377 -18.53 4.81 -4.73
CA VAL A 377 -17.25 5.22 -5.30
C VAL A 377 -17.45 6.20 -6.45
N ASN A 378 -18.38 5.90 -7.36
CA ASN A 378 -18.66 6.76 -8.50
C ASN A 378 -19.32 8.10 -8.11
N GLU A 379 -20.19 8.10 -7.08
CA GLU A 379 -20.79 9.35 -6.56
C GLU A 379 -19.76 10.29 -5.90
N HIS A 380 -18.66 9.76 -5.37
CA HIS A 380 -17.65 10.51 -4.62
C HIS A 380 -16.29 10.59 -5.33
N THR A 381 -16.20 10.18 -6.58
CA THR A 381 -14.97 10.31 -7.37
C THR A 381 -14.65 11.78 -7.65
N ALA A 382 -13.36 12.09 -7.71
CA ALA A 382 -12.88 13.40 -8.18
C ALA A 382 -12.87 13.51 -9.71
N PHE A 383 -13.07 12.38 -10.42
CA PHE A 383 -13.15 12.37 -11.88
C PHE A 383 -14.57 12.71 -12.31
N THR A 384 -14.69 13.68 -13.19
CA THR A 384 -15.93 14.01 -13.89
C THR A 384 -15.85 13.49 -15.31
N ASP A 385 -16.97 13.03 -15.85
CA ASP A 385 -17.08 12.59 -17.23
C ASP A 385 -16.69 13.69 -18.24
#